data_42eba5b0897c71ddc408a2ff5d86ff7a
#
_entry.id   42eba5b0897c71ddc408a2ff5d86ff7a
#
_cell.length_a   1.000
_cell.length_b   1.000
_cell.length_c   1.000
_cell.angle_alpha   90.00
_cell.angle_beta   90.00
_cell.angle_gamma   90.00
#
_symmetry.space_group_name_H-M   'P 1'
#
loop_
_entity.id
_entity.type
_entity.pdbx_description
1 polymer ?
#
loop_
_entity_poly.entity_id
_entity_poly.type
_entity_poly.pdbx_seq_one_letter_code
_entity_poly.pdbx_strand_id
1 'polypeptide(L)'
;IQRRAGGNLLTLASGATLVARAVVLAVGNTPRRIPAARLRGAVRLADAWDYDGVAAIPADADVCIIGSGLSMVDAVLSLDHGGHRGRIRVLSRHGLMPLAHAVSGGADNAPVDALLALGLRDRLRLVRAWTRAANAAGEPWQWVFDRLRPHGQALWRSLTHVEQQRFLRHLVRYWDIHRHRIAPQVAHTLAALRAGDRLEVLAGRLQSVEAGGDGGIT
;
A
#
# COMPACT_ATOMS: atom_id res chain seq x y z
N ILE A 1 29.68 -8.07 -3.97
CA ILE A 1 29.98 -8.54 -2.61
C ILE A 1 30.61 -9.91 -2.72
N GLN A 2 31.78 -10.12 -2.16
CA GLN A 2 32.48 -11.40 -2.12
C GLN A 2 32.66 -11.84 -0.66
N ARG A 3 32.24 -13.07 -0.34
CA ARG A 3 32.48 -13.63 1.00
C ARG A 3 33.92 -14.12 1.11
N ARG A 4 34.60 -13.75 2.20
CA ARG A 4 35.97 -14.19 2.51
C ARG A 4 36.07 -14.74 3.93
N ALA A 5 37.16 -15.45 4.24
CA ALA A 5 37.47 -15.82 5.62
C ALA A 5 37.60 -14.56 6.46
N GLY A 6 36.78 -14.42 7.49
CA GLY A 6 36.76 -13.24 8.38
C GLY A 6 35.84 -12.08 7.97
N GLY A 7 35.09 -12.15 6.87
CA GLY A 7 34.17 -11.08 6.51
C GLY A 7 33.70 -11.06 5.05
N ASN A 8 33.19 -9.94 4.64
CA ASN A 8 32.68 -9.68 3.29
C ASN A 8 33.46 -8.52 2.66
N LEU A 9 33.94 -8.70 1.45
CA LEU A 9 34.53 -7.64 0.65
C LEU A 9 33.46 -7.04 -0.26
N LEU A 10 33.24 -5.74 -0.15
CA LEU A 10 32.36 -4.97 -1.03
C LEU A 10 33.23 -4.15 -2.00
N THR A 11 32.92 -4.22 -3.27
CA THR A 11 33.51 -3.33 -4.27
C THR A 11 32.45 -2.33 -4.72
N LEU A 12 32.73 -1.07 -4.58
CA LEU A 12 31.86 0.05 -4.97
C LEU A 12 31.99 0.34 -6.47
N ALA A 13 31.04 1.04 -7.06
CA ALA A 13 31.10 1.45 -8.47
C ALA A 13 32.33 2.34 -8.78
N SER A 14 32.84 3.06 -7.80
CA SER A 14 34.08 3.83 -7.87
C SER A 14 35.36 2.99 -7.93
N GLY A 15 35.26 1.66 -7.76
CA GLY A 15 36.43 0.75 -7.61
C GLY A 15 36.96 0.67 -6.16
N ALA A 16 36.51 1.51 -5.25
CA ALA A 16 36.90 1.43 -3.85
C ALA A 16 36.35 0.14 -3.21
N THR A 17 37.09 -0.38 -2.24
CA THR A 17 36.72 -1.62 -1.52
C THR A 17 36.50 -1.35 -0.05
N LEU A 18 35.52 -2.04 0.52
CA LEU A 18 35.19 -2.03 1.96
C LEU A 18 35.20 -3.46 2.49
N VAL A 19 35.74 -3.66 3.68
CA VAL A 19 35.65 -4.93 4.37
C VAL A 19 34.69 -4.79 5.53
N ALA A 20 33.68 -5.66 5.60
CA ALA A 20 32.67 -5.66 6.64
C ALA A 20 32.40 -7.05 7.17
N ARG A 21 32.30 -7.19 8.50
CA ARG A 21 31.95 -8.46 9.15
C ARG A 21 30.54 -8.93 8.77
N ALA A 22 29.60 -7.99 8.65
CA ALA A 22 28.22 -8.23 8.22
C ALA A 22 27.80 -7.16 7.21
N VAL A 23 26.94 -7.53 6.27
CA VAL A 23 26.37 -6.64 5.26
C VAL A 23 24.85 -6.76 5.29
N VAL A 24 24.18 -5.64 5.44
CA VAL A 24 22.73 -5.53 5.34
C VAL A 24 22.38 -4.88 4.00
N LEU A 25 21.62 -5.59 3.18
CA LEU A 25 21.13 -5.07 1.90
C LEU A 25 19.79 -4.35 2.11
N ALA A 26 19.83 -3.03 2.15
CA ALA A 26 18.66 -2.15 2.28
C ALA A 26 18.45 -1.39 0.96
N VAL A 27 18.23 -2.13 -0.13
CA VAL A 27 18.22 -1.62 -1.53
C VAL A 27 16.87 -1.08 -1.99
N GLY A 28 15.90 -0.93 -1.08
CA GLY A 28 14.55 -0.46 -1.42
C GLY A 28 13.72 -1.48 -2.22
N ASN A 29 12.63 -1.01 -2.78
CA ASN A 29 11.75 -1.81 -3.64
C ASN A 29 11.95 -1.45 -5.11
N THR A 30 11.80 -2.44 -5.99
CA THR A 30 11.76 -2.18 -7.43
C THR A 30 10.35 -1.69 -7.80
N PRO A 31 10.21 -0.53 -8.46
CA PRO A 31 8.92 -0.06 -8.95
C PRO A 31 8.26 -1.08 -9.87
N ARG A 32 6.95 -1.25 -9.73
CA ARG A 32 6.18 -2.08 -10.66
C ARG A 32 5.96 -1.31 -11.95
N ARG A 33 6.52 -1.80 -13.03
CA ARG A 33 6.34 -1.21 -14.37
C ARG A 33 5.07 -1.73 -15.02
N ILE A 34 4.41 -0.86 -15.79
CA ILE A 34 3.35 -1.26 -16.70
C ILE A 34 4.03 -2.04 -17.85
N PRO A 35 3.57 -3.26 -18.20
CA PRO A 35 4.14 -3.99 -19.33
C PRO A 35 4.09 -3.17 -20.62
N ALA A 36 5.17 -3.12 -21.37
CA ALA A 36 5.25 -2.34 -22.61
C ALA A 36 4.13 -2.67 -23.62
N ALA A 37 3.69 -3.93 -23.66
CA ALA A 37 2.55 -4.37 -24.49
C ALA A 37 1.21 -3.70 -24.16
N ARG A 38 1.12 -2.99 -23.02
CA ARG A 38 -0.06 -2.22 -22.62
C ARG A 38 0.07 -0.72 -22.90
N LEU A 39 1.22 -0.27 -23.39
CA LEU A 39 1.46 1.14 -23.69
C LEU A 39 1.37 1.34 -25.20
N ARG A 40 0.57 2.29 -25.64
CA ARG A 40 0.38 2.62 -27.05
C ARG A 40 0.67 4.11 -27.28
N GLY A 41 1.58 4.38 -28.18
CA GLY A 41 2.04 5.74 -28.45
C GLY A 41 3.03 6.26 -27.39
N ALA A 42 3.32 7.55 -27.43
CA ALA A 42 4.26 8.23 -26.52
C ALA A 42 3.58 8.59 -25.17
N VAL A 43 3.37 7.57 -24.33
CA VAL A 43 2.75 7.77 -23.01
C VAL A 43 3.78 8.31 -22.03
N ARG A 44 3.49 9.42 -21.38
CA ARG A 44 4.29 9.96 -20.25
C ARG A 44 3.95 9.20 -18.97
N LEU A 45 4.95 8.53 -18.41
CA LEU A 45 4.83 7.83 -17.12
C LEU A 45 5.75 8.48 -16.09
N ALA A 46 5.25 8.67 -14.89
CA ALA A 46 6.05 9.05 -13.72
C ALA A 46 6.01 7.90 -12.71
N ASP A 47 7.13 7.64 -12.05
CA ASP A 47 7.19 6.75 -10.91
C ASP A 47 6.72 7.51 -9.66
N ALA A 48 5.86 6.89 -8.84
CA ALA A 48 5.37 7.50 -7.61
C ALA A 48 6.50 7.82 -6.59
N TRP A 49 7.68 7.23 -6.74
CA TRP A 49 8.86 7.49 -5.91
C TRP A 49 9.89 8.42 -6.55
N ASP A 50 9.65 8.84 -7.79
CA ASP A 50 10.38 9.92 -8.45
C ASP A 50 9.71 11.26 -8.09
N TYR A 51 10.10 11.80 -6.94
CA TYR A 51 9.50 13.03 -6.41
C TYR A 51 9.67 14.23 -7.36
N ASP A 52 10.81 14.32 -8.06
CA ASP A 52 11.06 15.36 -9.05
C ASP A 52 10.15 15.17 -10.28
N GLY A 53 9.99 13.92 -10.74
CA GLY A 53 9.08 13.57 -11.81
C GLY A 53 7.62 13.86 -11.48
N VAL A 54 7.19 13.60 -10.23
CA VAL A 54 5.85 13.94 -9.74
C VAL A 54 5.68 15.47 -9.64
N ALA A 55 6.68 16.18 -9.10
CA ALA A 55 6.63 17.65 -9.00
C ALA A 55 6.65 18.35 -10.37
N ALA A 56 7.20 17.71 -11.41
CA ALA A 56 7.23 18.23 -12.77
C ALA A 56 5.90 18.01 -13.54
N ILE A 57 4.88 17.41 -12.94
CA ILE A 57 3.56 17.27 -13.54
C ILE A 57 2.90 18.66 -13.59
N PRO A 58 2.39 19.12 -14.76
CA PRO A 58 1.73 20.40 -14.85
C PRO A 58 0.55 20.52 -13.88
N ALA A 59 0.43 21.67 -13.22
CA ALA A 59 -0.54 21.86 -12.15
C ALA A 59 -2.01 21.64 -12.57
N ASP A 60 -2.32 21.81 -13.84
CA ASP A 60 -3.69 21.67 -14.37
C ASP A 60 -3.89 20.34 -15.15
N ALA A 61 -2.88 19.50 -15.23
CA ALA A 61 -2.97 18.24 -15.95
C ALA A 61 -3.87 17.23 -15.22
N ASP A 62 -4.68 16.46 -15.93
CA ASP A 62 -5.35 15.29 -15.37
C ASP A 62 -4.31 14.19 -15.13
N VAL A 63 -4.34 13.58 -13.95
CA VAL A 63 -3.39 12.53 -13.53
C VAL A 63 -4.14 11.22 -13.28
N CYS A 64 -3.62 10.12 -13.84
CA CYS A 64 -4.10 8.78 -13.53
C CYS A 64 -3.05 8.01 -12.73
N ILE A 65 -3.38 7.61 -11.49
CA ILE A 65 -2.52 6.82 -10.63
C ILE A 65 -2.95 5.35 -10.66
N ILE A 66 -2.03 4.45 -10.99
CA ILE A 66 -2.30 3.02 -11.04
C ILE A 66 -1.89 2.37 -9.72
N GLY A 67 -2.88 1.98 -8.93
CA GLY A 67 -2.73 1.43 -7.59
C GLY A 67 -3.24 2.37 -6.51
N SER A 68 -3.80 1.83 -5.43
CA SER A 68 -4.44 2.59 -4.35
C SER A 68 -3.82 2.30 -2.97
N GLY A 69 -2.53 1.98 -2.93
CA GLY A 69 -1.76 1.76 -1.68
C GLY A 69 -1.20 3.05 -1.09
N LEU A 70 -0.28 2.92 -0.12
CA LEU A 70 0.36 4.07 0.55
C LEU A 70 1.13 4.96 -0.42
N SER A 71 1.83 4.41 -1.42
CA SER A 71 2.54 5.21 -2.44
C SER A 71 1.59 6.11 -3.25
N MET A 72 0.34 5.67 -3.47
CA MET A 72 -0.68 6.54 -4.07
C MET A 72 -1.02 7.69 -3.14
N VAL A 73 -1.15 7.43 -1.84
CA VAL A 73 -1.43 8.49 -0.86
C VAL A 73 -0.30 9.53 -0.86
N ASP A 74 0.96 9.08 -0.85
CA ASP A 74 2.12 9.96 -0.92
C ASP A 74 2.13 10.80 -2.20
N ALA A 75 1.86 10.19 -3.36
CA ALA A 75 1.78 10.90 -4.64
C ALA A 75 0.65 11.94 -4.67
N VAL A 76 -0.55 11.60 -4.16
CA VAL A 76 -1.68 12.54 -4.08
C VAL A 76 -1.35 13.72 -3.17
N LEU A 77 -0.74 13.47 -2.00
CA LEU A 77 -0.33 14.54 -1.09
C LEU A 77 0.76 15.41 -1.70
N SER A 78 1.73 14.84 -2.42
CA SER A 78 2.79 15.60 -3.11
C SER A 78 2.19 16.52 -4.18
N LEU A 79 1.25 16.02 -4.97
CA LEU A 79 0.53 16.83 -5.96
C LEU A 79 -0.27 17.96 -5.30
N ASP A 80 -1.02 17.65 -4.26
CA ASP A 80 -1.86 18.65 -3.56
C ASP A 80 -1.01 19.74 -2.90
N HIS A 81 0.06 19.38 -2.18
CA HIS A 81 1.02 20.33 -1.60
C HIS A 81 1.77 21.15 -2.66
N GLY A 82 2.01 20.57 -3.84
CA GLY A 82 2.60 21.26 -4.99
C GLY A 82 1.63 22.19 -5.71
N GLY A 83 0.39 22.35 -5.23
CA GLY A 83 -0.60 23.23 -5.83
C GLY A 83 -1.26 22.67 -7.09
N HIS A 84 -1.25 21.37 -7.28
CA HIS A 84 -1.93 20.72 -8.39
C HIS A 84 -3.45 20.96 -8.31
N ARG A 85 -4.05 21.33 -9.44
CA ARG A 85 -5.48 21.67 -9.55
C ARG A 85 -6.26 20.75 -10.47
N GLY A 86 -5.55 19.99 -11.32
CA GLY A 86 -6.14 19.01 -12.22
C GLY A 86 -6.83 17.87 -11.47
N ARG A 87 -7.60 17.06 -12.18
CA ARG A 87 -8.28 15.90 -11.61
C ARG A 87 -7.33 14.74 -11.43
N ILE A 88 -7.36 14.09 -10.28
CA ILE A 88 -6.58 12.88 -9.96
C ILE A 88 -7.52 11.67 -9.96
N ARG A 89 -7.29 10.73 -10.87
CA ARG A 89 -8.01 9.45 -10.93
C ARG A 89 -7.12 8.34 -10.45
N VAL A 90 -7.60 7.53 -9.53
CA VAL A 90 -6.88 6.37 -8.99
C VAL A 90 -7.56 5.10 -9.46
N LEU A 91 -6.86 4.29 -10.24
CA LEU A 91 -7.36 3.00 -10.71
C LEU A 91 -6.76 1.86 -9.91
N SER A 92 -7.58 1.05 -9.28
CA SER A 92 -7.13 -0.19 -8.64
C SER A 92 -8.17 -1.30 -8.78
N ARG A 93 -7.73 -2.57 -8.66
CA ARG A 93 -8.59 -3.74 -8.88
C ARG A 93 -9.87 -3.76 -8.04
N HIS A 94 -9.86 -3.16 -6.89
CA HIS A 94 -10.96 -3.20 -5.93
C HIS A 94 -11.46 -1.82 -5.49
N GLY A 95 -10.84 -0.73 -5.92
CA GLY A 95 -11.19 0.62 -5.49
C GLY A 95 -11.00 0.86 -3.98
N LEU A 96 -10.20 0.03 -3.31
CA LEU A 96 -9.98 0.14 -1.87
C LEU A 96 -8.83 1.10 -1.57
N MET A 97 -9.01 1.94 -0.56
CA MET A 97 -8.00 2.88 -0.06
C MET A 97 -7.54 2.51 1.36
N PRO A 98 -6.32 2.89 1.78
CA PRO A 98 -5.89 2.79 3.15
C PRO A 98 -6.87 3.49 4.11
N LEU A 99 -7.16 2.86 5.24
CA LEU A 99 -8.06 3.40 6.25
C LEU A 99 -7.29 4.30 7.24
N ALA A 100 -7.99 5.18 7.94
CA ALA A 100 -7.37 6.03 8.94
C ALA A 100 -6.98 5.25 10.20
N HIS A 101 -5.91 5.70 10.88
CA HIS A 101 -5.65 5.31 12.27
C HIS A 101 -6.75 5.84 13.19
N ALA A 102 -7.02 5.10 14.27
CA ALA A 102 -7.72 5.64 15.43
C ALA A 102 -6.71 6.21 16.44
N VAL A 103 -7.16 7.10 17.28
CA VAL A 103 -6.41 7.54 18.48
C VAL A 103 -6.17 6.31 19.37
N SER A 104 -4.94 6.10 19.80
CA SER A 104 -4.51 4.94 20.57
C SER A 104 -5.14 4.91 21.97
N GLY A 105 -5.44 3.71 22.44
CA GLY A 105 -5.94 3.42 23.76
C GLY A 105 -6.98 2.31 23.71
N GLY A 106 -6.69 1.14 24.20
CA GLY A 106 -7.64 0.03 24.29
C GLY A 106 -7.12 -1.08 25.20
N ALA A 107 -8.01 -1.70 25.94
CA ALA A 107 -7.67 -2.83 26.79
C ALA A 107 -7.23 -4.04 25.96
N ASP A 108 -6.15 -4.67 26.39
CA ASP A 108 -5.54 -5.84 25.72
C ASP A 108 -6.24 -7.14 26.18
N ASN A 109 -7.41 -7.44 25.67
CA ASN A 109 -8.22 -8.58 26.13
C ASN A 109 -8.66 -9.57 25.02
N ALA A 110 -8.21 -9.46 23.77
CA ALA A 110 -8.58 -10.44 22.77
C ALA A 110 -7.68 -11.68 22.86
N PRO A 111 -8.25 -12.89 23.01
CA PRO A 111 -7.48 -14.13 23.07
C PRO A 111 -6.97 -14.52 21.67
N VAL A 112 -5.91 -13.83 21.18
CA VAL A 112 -5.37 -14.04 19.84
C VAL A 112 -4.90 -15.47 19.63
N ASP A 113 -4.45 -16.14 20.70
CA ASP A 113 -4.03 -17.55 20.66
C ASP A 113 -5.18 -18.49 20.25
N ALA A 114 -6.43 -18.13 20.56
CA ALA A 114 -7.60 -18.89 20.10
C ALA A 114 -7.68 -18.96 18.57
N LEU A 115 -7.13 -17.98 17.86
CA LEU A 115 -7.10 -18.00 16.39
C LEU A 115 -6.13 -19.06 15.84
N LEU A 116 -5.08 -19.40 16.55
CA LEU A 116 -4.04 -20.32 16.05
C LEU A 116 -4.60 -21.73 15.76
N ALA A 117 -5.60 -22.17 16.53
CA ALA A 117 -6.25 -23.46 16.36
C ALA A 117 -7.36 -23.47 15.26
N LEU A 118 -7.72 -22.31 14.73
CA LEU A 118 -8.84 -22.16 13.79
C LEU A 118 -8.38 -22.16 12.35
N GLY A 119 -9.21 -22.66 11.43
CA GLY A 119 -9.03 -22.46 10.00
C GLY A 119 -9.36 -21.02 9.57
N LEU A 120 -8.94 -20.65 8.36
CA LEU A 120 -9.05 -19.28 7.82
C LEU A 120 -10.46 -18.70 7.91
N ARG A 121 -11.49 -19.48 7.61
CA ARG A 121 -12.89 -19.02 7.61
C ARG A 121 -13.36 -18.65 9.02
N ASP A 122 -13.00 -19.46 10.01
CA ASP A 122 -13.45 -19.25 11.38
C ASP A 122 -12.66 -18.15 12.06
N ARG A 123 -11.36 -17.98 11.74
CA ARG A 123 -10.58 -16.78 12.10
C ARG A 123 -11.27 -15.50 11.60
N LEU A 124 -11.67 -15.48 10.35
CA LEU A 124 -12.33 -14.31 9.77
C LEU A 124 -13.67 -14.01 10.44
N ARG A 125 -14.45 -15.05 10.78
CA ARG A 125 -15.70 -14.88 11.55
C ARG A 125 -15.45 -14.31 12.94
N LEU A 126 -14.43 -14.83 13.62
CA LEU A 126 -14.10 -14.41 14.98
C LEU A 126 -13.57 -12.97 15.01
N VAL A 127 -12.65 -12.61 14.10
CA VAL A 127 -12.15 -11.24 13.97
C VAL A 127 -13.28 -10.25 13.65
N ARG A 128 -14.22 -10.63 12.78
CA ARG A 128 -15.42 -9.81 12.52
C ARG A 128 -16.35 -9.70 13.72
N ALA A 129 -16.46 -10.74 14.54
CA ALA A 129 -17.23 -10.67 15.78
C ALA A 129 -16.56 -9.70 16.77
N TRP A 130 -15.25 -9.77 16.93
CA TRP A 130 -14.50 -8.85 17.79
C TRP A 130 -14.61 -7.39 17.34
N THR A 131 -14.51 -7.13 16.04
CA THR A 131 -14.67 -5.77 15.51
C THR A 131 -16.07 -5.22 15.73
N ARG A 132 -17.11 -6.06 15.59
CA ARG A 132 -18.48 -5.65 15.90
C ARG A 132 -18.69 -5.38 17.40
N ALA A 133 -18.13 -6.23 18.25
CA ALA A 133 -18.19 -6.05 19.72
C ALA A 133 -17.47 -4.76 20.14
N ALA A 134 -16.28 -4.49 19.60
CA ALA A 134 -15.57 -3.25 19.86
C ALA A 134 -16.41 -2.02 19.45
N ASN A 135 -16.94 -2.01 18.23
CA ASN A 135 -17.79 -0.91 17.77
C ASN A 135 -19.06 -0.73 18.64
N ALA A 136 -19.69 -1.82 19.08
CA ALA A 136 -20.86 -1.77 19.98
C ALA A 136 -20.51 -1.21 21.36
N ALA A 137 -19.27 -1.40 21.82
CA ALA A 137 -18.74 -0.82 23.05
C ALA A 137 -18.21 0.63 22.88
N GLY A 138 -18.35 1.23 21.70
CA GLY A 138 -17.81 2.56 21.40
C GLY A 138 -16.29 2.56 21.18
N GLU A 139 -15.68 1.39 21.05
CA GLU A 139 -14.25 1.22 20.83
C GLU A 139 -13.92 1.14 19.34
N PRO A 140 -12.79 1.72 18.88
CA PRO A 140 -12.37 1.65 17.49
C PRO A 140 -12.03 0.22 17.06
N TRP A 141 -12.53 -0.23 15.91
CA TRP A 141 -12.18 -1.53 15.32
C TRP A 141 -10.66 -1.70 15.08
N GLN A 142 -9.94 -0.60 14.94
CA GLN A 142 -8.49 -0.56 14.73
C GLN A 142 -7.73 -1.29 15.83
N TRP A 143 -8.23 -1.26 17.06
CA TRP A 143 -7.60 -1.95 18.19
C TRP A 143 -7.58 -3.47 18.03
N VAL A 144 -8.60 -4.04 17.40
CA VAL A 144 -8.60 -5.47 17.08
C VAL A 144 -7.42 -5.82 16.15
N PHE A 145 -7.19 -5.01 15.13
CA PHE A 145 -6.08 -5.21 14.19
C PHE A 145 -4.71 -4.95 14.82
N ASP A 146 -4.61 -3.99 15.71
CA ASP A 146 -3.38 -3.68 16.44
C ASP A 146 -2.96 -4.84 17.34
N ARG A 147 -3.91 -5.53 17.97
CA ARG A 147 -3.66 -6.77 18.73
C ARG A 147 -3.22 -7.93 17.84
N LEU A 148 -3.80 -8.07 16.66
CA LEU A 148 -3.42 -9.13 15.71
C LEU A 148 -2.01 -8.92 15.14
N ARG A 149 -1.54 -7.68 15.05
CA ARG A 149 -0.33 -7.29 14.36
C ARG A 149 0.94 -8.00 14.89
N PRO A 150 1.23 -8.08 16.20
CA PRO A 150 2.37 -8.81 16.73
C PRO A 150 2.35 -10.31 16.40
N HIS A 151 1.16 -10.89 16.28
CA HIS A 151 0.94 -12.32 16.05
C HIS A 151 0.84 -12.69 14.55
N GLY A 152 0.95 -11.72 13.65
CA GLY A 152 0.72 -11.92 12.21
C GLY A 152 1.53 -13.06 11.61
N GLN A 153 2.79 -13.22 12.01
CA GLN A 153 3.65 -14.30 11.51
C GLN A 153 3.22 -15.67 12.03
N ALA A 154 2.86 -15.79 13.31
CA ALA A 154 2.37 -17.04 13.90
C ALA A 154 1.03 -17.43 13.28
N LEU A 155 0.12 -16.48 13.15
CA LEU A 155 -1.16 -16.68 12.48
C LEU A 155 -1.00 -17.13 11.03
N TRP A 156 -0.04 -16.56 10.29
CA TRP A 156 0.25 -16.97 8.92
C TRP A 156 0.79 -18.39 8.83
N ARG A 157 1.77 -18.73 9.68
CA ARG A 157 2.42 -20.05 9.69
C ARG A 157 1.49 -21.18 10.12
N SER A 158 0.49 -20.90 10.95
CA SER A 158 -0.49 -21.90 11.41
C SER A 158 -1.61 -22.21 10.41
N LEU A 159 -1.71 -21.44 9.30
CA LEU A 159 -2.60 -21.77 8.19
C LEU A 159 -2.00 -22.85 7.30
N THR A 160 -2.83 -23.74 6.79
CA THR A 160 -2.45 -24.67 5.73
C THR A 160 -2.07 -23.93 4.45
N HIS A 161 -1.27 -24.53 3.57
CA HIS A 161 -0.88 -23.92 2.29
C HIS A 161 -2.11 -23.51 1.45
N VAL A 162 -3.16 -24.35 1.43
CA VAL A 162 -4.41 -24.05 0.71
C VAL A 162 -5.09 -22.80 1.27
N GLU A 163 -5.11 -22.65 2.60
CA GLU A 163 -5.70 -21.47 3.24
C GLU A 163 -4.86 -20.21 3.02
N GLN A 164 -3.54 -20.32 3.03
CA GLN A 164 -2.62 -19.23 2.67
C GLN A 164 -2.91 -18.75 1.24
N GLN A 165 -3.07 -19.66 0.28
CA GLN A 165 -3.42 -19.31 -1.10
C GLN A 165 -4.81 -18.67 -1.21
N ARG A 166 -5.80 -19.14 -0.44
CA ARG A 166 -7.12 -18.52 -0.37
C ARG A 166 -7.07 -17.11 0.21
N PHE A 167 -6.29 -16.92 1.27
CA PHE A 167 -6.07 -15.61 1.87
C PHE A 167 -5.45 -14.64 0.85
N LEU A 168 -4.36 -15.02 0.20
CA LEU A 168 -3.68 -14.18 -0.80
C LEU A 168 -4.59 -13.84 -1.99
N ARG A 169 -5.46 -14.76 -2.39
CA ARG A 169 -6.38 -14.54 -3.51
C ARG A 169 -7.55 -13.61 -3.16
N HIS A 170 -8.14 -13.78 -1.97
CA HIS A 170 -9.44 -13.18 -1.65
C HIS A 170 -9.41 -12.16 -0.51
N LEU A 171 -8.47 -12.23 0.43
CA LEU A 171 -8.50 -11.47 1.67
C LEU A 171 -7.36 -10.47 1.83
N VAL A 172 -6.21 -10.68 1.19
CA VAL A 172 -5.01 -9.87 1.41
C VAL A 172 -5.28 -8.37 1.21
N ARG A 173 -6.13 -7.97 0.25
CA ARG A 173 -6.42 -6.55 0.00
C ARG A 173 -7.21 -5.89 1.11
N TYR A 174 -8.15 -6.63 1.68
CA TYR A 174 -8.88 -6.16 2.88
C TYR A 174 -7.95 -6.10 4.09
N TRP A 175 -7.09 -7.10 4.27
CA TRP A 175 -6.06 -7.06 5.30
C TRP A 175 -5.14 -5.86 5.16
N ASP A 176 -4.65 -5.58 3.94
CA ASP A 176 -3.73 -4.49 3.65
C ASP A 176 -4.29 -3.13 4.06
N ILE A 177 -5.53 -2.80 3.69
CA ILE A 177 -6.14 -1.50 4.04
C ILE A 177 -6.42 -1.33 5.54
N HIS A 178 -6.64 -2.44 6.25
CA HIS A 178 -6.85 -2.41 7.72
C HIS A 178 -5.51 -2.34 8.47
N ARG A 179 -4.44 -2.90 7.90
CA ARG A 179 -3.11 -2.94 8.50
C ARG A 179 -2.23 -1.75 8.14
N HIS A 180 -2.24 -1.34 6.87
CA HIS A 180 -1.47 -0.22 6.34
C HIS A 180 -2.33 1.03 6.32
N ARG A 181 -2.50 1.61 7.52
CA ARG A 181 -3.38 2.76 7.76
C ARG A 181 -2.61 4.07 7.61
N ILE A 182 -3.33 5.16 7.42
CA ILE A 182 -2.82 6.52 7.25
C ILE A 182 -3.20 7.38 8.46
N ALA A 183 -2.45 8.46 8.67
CA ALA A 183 -2.75 9.41 9.73
C ALA A 183 -4.14 10.04 9.53
N PRO A 184 -4.88 10.39 10.61
CA PRO A 184 -6.21 10.99 10.49
C PRO A 184 -6.23 12.26 9.64
N GLN A 185 -5.19 13.09 9.73
CA GLN A 185 -5.05 14.32 8.94
C GLN A 185 -4.95 14.01 7.44
N VAL A 186 -4.17 13.00 7.08
CA VAL A 186 -4.05 12.52 5.69
C VAL A 186 -5.38 11.98 5.18
N ALA A 187 -6.09 11.20 5.99
CA ALA A 187 -7.41 10.71 5.63
C ALA A 187 -8.41 11.86 5.39
N HIS A 188 -8.35 12.91 6.22
CA HIS A 188 -9.16 14.12 6.07
C HIS A 188 -8.86 14.85 4.74
N THR A 189 -7.58 15.05 4.40
CA THR A 189 -7.17 15.66 3.12
C THR A 189 -7.70 14.86 1.93
N LEU A 190 -7.54 13.52 1.93
CA LEU A 190 -8.06 12.68 0.85
C LEU A 190 -9.60 12.74 0.75
N ALA A 191 -10.29 12.81 1.89
CA ALA A 191 -11.75 12.95 1.92
C ALA A 191 -12.18 14.30 1.36
N ALA A 192 -11.48 15.40 1.69
CA ALA A 192 -11.75 16.74 1.16
C ALA A 192 -11.53 16.78 -0.36
N LEU A 193 -10.44 16.20 -0.86
CA LEU A 193 -10.18 16.12 -2.31
C LEU A 193 -11.26 15.32 -3.05
N ARG A 194 -11.78 14.26 -2.45
CA ARG A 194 -12.90 13.48 -3.02
C ARG A 194 -14.20 14.27 -3.00
N ALA A 195 -14.51 14.95 -1.91
CA ALA A 195 -15.71 15.79 -1.81
C ALA A 195 -15.70 16.97 -2.79
N GLY A 196 -14.52 17.47 -3.15
CA GLY A 196 -14.33 18.53 -4.15
C GLY A 196 -14.14 18.03 -5.58
N ASP A 197 -14.45 16.76 -5.88
CA ASP A 197 -14.33 16.12 -7.21
C ASP A 197 -12.92 16.17 -7.81
N ARG A 198 -11.88 16.42 -6.98
CA ARG A 198 -10.47 16.45 -7.38
C ARG A 198 -9.82 15.07 -7.33
N LEU A 199 -10.32 14.17 -6.50
CA LEU A 199 -9.82 12.80 -6.36
C LEU A 199 -10.94 11.80 -6.58
N GLU A 200 -10.80 10.97 -7.60
CA GLU A 200 -11.71 9.87 -7.91
C GLU A 200 -11.00 8.52 -7.75
N VAL A 201 -11.66 7.55 -7.13
CA VAL A 201 -11.12 6.19 -6.97
C VAL A 201 -11.98 5.18 -7.69
N LEU A 202 -11.42 4.54 -8.69
CA LEU A 202 -12.07 3.62 -9.60
C LEU A 202 -11.69 2.17 -9.31
N ALA A 203 -12.68 1.29 -9.29
CA ALA A 203 -12.46 -0.15 -9.26
C ALA A 203 -12.38 -0.68 -10.70
N GLY A 204 -11.23 -1.27 -11.07
CA GLY A 204 -11.04 -1.76 -12.42
C GLY A 204 -9.65 -2.37 -12.64
N ARG A 205 -9.44 -2.88 -13.84
CA ARG A 205 -8.16 -3.44 -14.28
C ARG A 205 -7.65 -2.68 -15.48
N LEU A 206 -6.41 -2.21 -15.41
CA LEU A 206 -5.74 -1.59 -16.53
C LEU A 206 -5.64 -2.58 -17.70
N GLN A 207 -6.23 -2.23 -18.84
CA GLN A 207 -6.11 -2.96 -20.10
C GLN A 207 -4.95 -2.40 -20.94
N SER A 208 -5.05 -1.13 -21.29
CA SER A 208 -4.03 -0.39 -22.04
C SER A 208 -3.95 1.04 -21.52
N VAL A 209 -2.88 1.72 -21.91
CA VAL A 209 -2.71 3.17 -21.77
C VAL A 209 -2.32 3.69 -23.14
N GLU A 210 -3.09 4.61 -23.66
CA GLU A 210 -2.91 5.14 -25.02
C GLU A 210 -2.66 6.66 -24.96
N ALA A 211 -1.70 7.14 -25.74
CA ALA A 211 -1.49 8.58 -25.90
C ALA A 211 -2.63 9.14 -26.77
N GLY A 212 -3.39 10.10 -26.26
CA GLY A 212 -4.40 10.84 -27.01
C GLY A 212 -3.75 11.81 -28.01
N GLY A 213 -4.51 12.19 -29.05
CA GLY A 213 -4.03 13.12 -30.08
C GLY A 213 -3.80 14.55 -29.59
N ASP A 214 -4.33 14.89 -28.42
CA ASP A 214 -4.20 16.18 -27.73
C ASP A 214 -3.12 16.20 -26.63
N GLY A 215 -2.31 15.13 -26.55
CA GLY A 215 -1.30 14.94 -25.48
C GLY A 215 -1.88 14.39 -24.18
N GLY A 216 -3.18 14.11 -24.13
CA GLY A 216 -3.83 13.41 -23.01
C GLY A 216 -3.56 11.91 -23.03
N ILE A 217 -4.16 11.19 -22.06
CA ILE A 217 -4.07 9.73 -21.91
C ILE A 217 -5.48 9.16 -21.82
N THR A 218 -5.74 8.09 -22.58
CA THR A 218 -6.97 7.29 -22.51
C THR A 218 -6.70 5.86 -22.09
#